data_ce1c63ebf88dd439649d0f0351ee57fd
#
_entry.id   ce1c63ebf88dd439649d0f0351ee57fd
#
_cell.length_a   1.000
_cell.length_b   1.000
_cell.length_c   1.000
_cell.angle_alpha   90.00
_cell.angle_beta   90.00
_cell.angle_gamma   90.00
#
_symmetry.space_group_name_H-M   'P 1'
#
loop_
_entity.id
_entity.type
_entity.pdbx_description
1 polymer ?
#
loop_
_entity_poly.entity_id
_entity_poly.type
_entity_poly.pdbx_seq_one_letter_code
_entity_poly.pdbx_strand_id
1 'polypeptide(L)'
;MSPDPNIWVVDTSILVSYLRAGHYGQFLRREIPRGSVFLPGVVLYELQAGATTRYDRADVETLRRALGQKIVGTAPDDWLLAGRCLARYAERWGRVRPRDHLADALVAVTAARLRATVAAEDVRGMTRWAWALRRLGAEIRVEGLTP
;
A
#
# COMPACT_ATOMS: atom_id res chain seq x y z
N MET A 1 5.92 13.54 -13.05
CA MET A 1 4.74 14.24 -12.54
C MET A 1 4.58 13.95 -11.07
N SER A 2 4.27 14.98 -10.29
CA SER A 2 4.11 14.86 -8.83
C SER A 2 2.88 14.03 -8.47
N PRO A 3 2.91 13.33 -7.34
CA PRO A 3 1.73 12.65 -6.82
C PRO A 3 0.55 13.60 -6.57
N ASP A 4 -0.66 13.08 -6.77
CA ASP A 4 -1.89 13.81 -6.44
C ASP A 4 -2.11 13.73 -4.93
N PRO A 5 -2.23 14.87 -4.23
CA PRO A 5 -2.40 14.85 -2.77
C PRO A 5 -3.75 14.30 -2.31
N ASN A 6 -4.68 14.09 -3.24
CA ASN A 6 -6.03 13.61 -2.94
C ASN A 6 -6.20 12.11 -3.23
N ILE A 7 -5.15 11.42 -3.69
CA ILE A 7 -5.19 9.99 -3.98
C ILE A 7 -4.26 9.28 -3.01
N TRP A 8 -4.79 8.25 -2.35
CA TRP A 8 -4.11 7.48 -1.33
C TRP A 8 -4.05 6.02 -1.70
N VAL A 9 -2.91 5.41 -1.43
CA VAL A 9 -2.77 3.96 -1.32
C VAL A 9 -2.42 3.67 0.13
N VAL A 10 -3.16 2.79 0.79
CA VAL A 10 -2.89 2.43 2.18
C VAL A 10 -2.14 1.10 2.24
N ASP A 11 -1.11 1.08 3.08
CA ASP A 11 -0.36 -0.14 3.36
C ASP A 11 -1.15 -1.04 4.30
N THR A 12 -0.83 -2.32 4.29
CA THR A 12 -1.50 -3.35 5.10
C THR A 12 -1.50 -3.00 6.58
N SER A 13 -0.40 -2.48 7.11
CA SER A 13 -0.26 -2.11 8.53
C SER A 13 -1.32 -1.11 8.99
N ILE A 14 -1.67 -0.13 8.17
CA ILE A 14 -2.72 0.86 8.45
C ILE A 14 -4.07 0.15 8.67
N LEU A 15 -4.43 -0.76 7.77
CA LEU A 15 -5.71 -1.45 7.83
C LEU A 15 -5.77 -2.47 8.95
N VAL A 16 -4.67 -3.17 9.23
CA VAL A 16 -4.58 -4.08 10.39
C VAL A 16 -4.81 -3.32 11.69
N SER A 17 -4.16 -2.18 11.88
CA SER A 17 -4.34 -1.34 13.07
C SER A 17 -5.75 -0.78 13.16
N TYR A 18 -6.36 -0.43 12.04
CA TYR A 18 -7.76 0.01 11.98
C TYR A 18 -8.72 -1.10 12.40
N LEU A 19 -8.59 -2.28 11.82
CA LEU A 19 -9.50 -3.40 12.12
C LEU A 19 -9.35 -3.93 13.54
N ARG A 20 -8.13 -3.92 14.08
CA ARG A 20 -7.85 -4.44 15.44
C ARG A 20 -8.12 -3.44 16.55
N ALA A 21 -7.76 -2.17 16.34
CA ALA A 21 -7.75 -1.17 17.40
C ALA A 21 -8.50 0.11 17.07
N GLY A 22 -9.07 0.21 15.86
CA GLY A 22 -9.77 1.43 15.42
C GLY A 22 -8.86 2.60 15.09
N HIS A 23 -7.54 2.40 15.05
CA HIS A 23 -6.61 3.45 14.66
C HIS A 23 -6.88 3.91 13.23
N TYR A 24 -6.62 5.18 12.95
CA TYR A 24 -6.82 5.79 11.63
C TYR A 24 -8.29 5.83 11.17
N GLY A 25 -9.23 5.54 12.06
CA GLY A 25 -10.65 5.50 11.72
C GLY A 25 -11.17 6.83 11.21
N GLN A 26 -10.72 7.94 11.77
CA GLN A 26 -11.14 9.28 11.32
C GLN A 26 -10.74 9.51 9.85
N PHE A 27 -9.51 9.18 9.49
CA PHE A 27 -9.02 9.28 8.13
C PHE A 27 -9.78 8.34 7.18
N LEU A 28 -9.87 7.07 7.51
CA LEU A 28 -10.48 6.05 6.63
C LEU A 28 -11.98 6.29 6.42
N ARG A 29 -12.71 6.63 7.48
CA ARG A 29 -14.15 6.93 7.37
C ARG A 29 -14.44 8.20 6.57
N ARG A 30 -13.49 9.12 6.49
CA ARG A 30 -13.59 10.30 5.65
C ARG A 30 -13.20 10.01 4.21
N GLU A 31 -12.08 9.33 3.98
CA GLU A 31 -11.48 9.20 2.66
C GLU A 31 -12.06 8.03 1.83
N ILE A 32 -12.45 6.92 2.44
CA ILE A 32 -13.04 5.80 1.70
C ILE A 32 -14.34 6.21 0.98
N PRO A 33 -15.31 6.86 1.63
CA PRO A 33 -16.53 7.30 0.94
C PRO A 33 -16.28 8.32 -0.17
N ARG A 34 -15.21 9.09 -0.07
CA ARG A 34 -14.80 10.03 -1.13
C ARG A 34 -14.23 9.35 -2.37
N GLY A 35 -13.93 8.06 -2.29
CA GLY A 35 -13.29 7.33 -3.38
C GLY A 35 -11.82 7.67 -3.58
N SER A 36 -11.18 8.28 -2.59
CA SER A 36 -9.78 8.71 -2.66
C SER A 36 -8.80 7.63 -2.22
N VAL A 37 -9.26 6.54 -1.61
CA VAL A 37 -8.44 5.43 -1.13
C VAL A 37 -8.49 4.27 -2.09
N PHE A 38 -7.31 3.88 -2.58
CA PHE A 38 -7.12 2.71 -3.44
C PHE A 38 -6.38 1.63 -2.66
N LEU A 39 -6.75 0.39 -2.90
CA LEU A 39 -6.17 -0.77 -2.23
C LEU A 39 -5.56 -1.72 -3.26
N PRO A 40 -4.24 -1.92 -3.25
CA PRO A 40 -3.64 -2.97 -4.07
C PRO A 40 -4.14 -4.36 -3.66
N GLY A 41 -4.37 -5.24 -4.64
CA GLY A 41 -4.87 -6.59 -4.37
C GLY A 41 -3.99 -7.39 -3.40
N VAL A 42 -2.68 -7.13 -3.38
CA VAL A 42 -1.76 -7.77 -2.42
C VAL A 42 -2.09 -7.42 -0.97
N VAL A 43 -2.58 -6.22 -0.71
CA VAL A 43 -3.00 -5.82 0.65
C VAL A 43 -4.25 -6.58 1.06
N LEU A 44 -5.23 -6.72 0.15
CA LEU A 44 -6.41 -7.54 0.40
C LEU A 44 -6.03 -8.99 0.70
N TYR A 45 -5.09 -9.54 -0.06
CA TYR A 45 -4.55 -10.88 0.18
C TYR A 45 -3.98 -11.01 1.60
N GLU A 46 -3.16 -10.07 2.03
CA GLU A 46 -2.55 -10.10 3.37
C GLU A 46 -3.60 -9.97 4.47
N LEU A 47 -4.58 -9.08 4.30
CA LEU A 47 -5.68 -8.93 5.26
C LEU A 47 -6.48 -10.22 5.40
N GLN A 48 -6.82 -10.86 4.29
CA GLN A 48 -7.58 -12.10 4.30
C GLN A 48 -6.77 -13.25 4.89
N ALA A 49 -5.48 -13.34 4.59
CA ALA A 49 -4.59 -14.35 5.15
C ALA A 49 -4.42 -14.21 6.67
N GLY A 50 -4.46 -12.97 7.19
CA GLY A 50 -4.39 -12.69 8.63
C GLY A 50 -5.73 -12.78 9.36
N ALA A 51 -6.85 -12.95 8.66
CA ALA A 51 -8.18 -13.06 9.26
C ALA A 51 -8.42 -14.49 9.78
N THR A 52 -8.25 -14.69 11.08
CA THR A 52 -8.28 -16.03 11.71
C THR A 52 -9.64 -16.43 12.26
N THR A 53 -10.53 -15.48 12.52
CA THR A 53 -11.89 -15.73 13.01
C THR A 53 -12.93 -15.34 11.97
N ARG A 54 -14.17 -15.79 12.17
CA ARG A 54 -15.29 -15.36 11.32
C ARG A 54 -15.54 -13.85 11.43
N TYR A 55 -15.27 -13.25 12.59
CA TYR A 55 -15.42 -11.82 12.82
C TYR A 55 -14.37 -11.03 12.01
N ASP A 56 -13.12 -11.49 12.05
CA ASP A 56 -12.05 -10.91 11.25
C ASP A 56 -12.39 -10.97 9.76
N ARG A 57 -12.88 -12.12 9.29
CA ARG A 57 -13.29 -12.28 7.88
C ARG A 57 -14.45 -11.39 7.49
N ALA A 58 -15.43 -11.21 8.40
CA ALA A 58 -16.55 -10.30 8.18
C ALA A 58 -16.08 -8.85 8.09
N ASP A 59 -15.10 -8.44 8.91
CA ASP A 59 -14.52 -7.10 8.86
C ASP A 59 -13.78 -6.86 7.55
N VAL A 60 -13.00 -7.83 7.09
CA VAL A 60 -12.34 -7.75 5.78
C VAL A 60 -13.36 -7.63 4.64
N GLU A 61 -14.44 -8.40 4.69
CA GLU A 61 -15.50 -8.33 3.68
C GLU A 61 -16.23 -6.98 3.70
N THR A 62 -16.48 -6.42 4.87
CA THR A 62 -17.06 -5.08 5.01
C THR A 62 -16.16 -4.03 4.36
N LEU A 63 -14.85 -4.10 4.61
CA LEU A 63 -13.86 -3.21 4.01
C LEU A 63 -13.81 -3.38 2.49
N ARG A 64 -13.80 -4.63 2.00
CA ARG A 64 -13.81 -4.94 0.58
C ARG A 64 -15.00 -4.30 -0.13
N ARG A 65 -16.19 -4.43 0.46
CA ARG A 65 -17.41 -3.82 -0.09
C ARG A 65 -17.35 -2.30 -0.11
N ALA A 66 -16.82 -1.69 0.96
CA ALA A 66 -16.70 -0.25 1.06
C ALA A 66 -15.74 0.32 0.01
N LEU A 67 -14.64 -0.38 -0.27
CA LEU A 67 -13.66 0.02 -1.28
C LEU A 67 -14.13 -0.27 -2.71
N GLY A 68 -14.83 -1.39 -2.92
CA GLY A 68 -15.41 -1.74 -4.21
C GLY A 68 -14.39 -1.76 -5.35
N GLN A 69 -14.63 -0.97 -6.39
CA GLN A 69 -13.77 -0.88 -7.56
C GLN A 69 -12.44 -0.16 -7.30
N LYS A 70 -12.23 0.41 -6.11
CA LYS A 70 -10.95 0.99 -5.71
C LYS A 70 -9.94 -0.07 -5.27
N ILE A 71 -10.31 -1.33 -5.24
CA ILE A 71 -9.37 -2.45 -5.13
C ILE A 71 -8.81 -2.69 -6.53
N VAL A 72 -7.49 -2.53 -6.68
CA VAL A 72 -6.84 -2.54 -7.98
C VAL A 72 -5.88 -3.72 -8.13
N GLY A 73 -5.90 -4.34 -9.29
CA GLY A 73 -4.98 -5.41 -9.65
C GLY A 73 -3.62 -4.90 -10.10
N THR A 74 -2.69 -5.82 -10.26
CA THR A 74 -1.37 -5.56 -10.82
C THR A 74 -1.34 -5.85 -12.32
N ALA A 75 -0.74 -4.94 -13.08
CA ALA A 75 -0.45 -5.15 -14.49
C ALA A 75 0.95 -5.77 -14.66
N PRO A 76 1.27 -6.40 -15.81
CA PRO A 76 2.61 -6.93 -16.06
C PRO A 76 3.73 -5.90 -15.84
N ASP A 77 3.51 -4.66 -16.21
CA ASP A 77 4.49 -3.58 -16.02
C ASP A 77 4.73 -3.26 -14.54
N ASP A 78 3.74 -3.44 -13.68
CA ASP A 78 3.91 -3.28 -12.23
C ASP A 78 4.90 -4.31 -11.68
N TRP A 79 4.84 -5.55 -12.14
CA TRP A 79 5.77 -6.60 -11.74
C TRP A 79 7.20 -6.31 -12.20
N LEU A 80 7.35 -5.84 -13.43
CA LEU A 80 8.67 -5.46 -13.95
C LEU A 80 9.25 -4.29 -13.16
N LEU A 81 8.45 -3.28 -12.87
CA LEU A 81 8.87 -2.12 -12.09
C LEU A 81 9.22 -2.54 -10.65
N ALA A 82 8.41 -3.39 -10.03
CA ALA A 82 8.69 -3.91 -8.69
C ALA A 82 10.04 -4.65 -8.63
N GLY A 83 10.33 -5.49 -9.62
CA GLY A 83 11.61 -6.18 -9.73
C GLY A 83 12.80 -5.20 -9.89
N ARG A 84 12.64 -4.19 -10.71
CA ARG A 84 13.66 -3.14 -10.87
C ARG A 84 13.88 -2.33 -9.60
N CYS A 85 12.79 -2.01 -8.88
CA CYS A 85 12.87 -1.35 -7.58
C CYS A 85 13.64 -2.18 -6.57
N LEU A 86 13.37 -3.49 -6.50
CA LEU A 86 14.07 -4.39 -5.61
C LEU A 86 15.57 -4.41 -5.91
N ALA A 87 15.96 -4.41 -7.17
CA ALA A 87 17.36 -4.35 -7.55
C ALA A 87 18.03 -3.06 -7.05
N ARG A 88 17.39 -1.91 -7.19
CA ARG A 88 17.90 -0.63 -6.68
C ARG A 88 17.93 -0.61 -5.15
N TYR A 89 16.92 -1.13 -4.51
CA TYR A 89 16.87 -1.29 -3.07
C TYR A 89 18.06 -2.12 -2.56
N ALA A 90 18.30 -3.26 -3.19
CA ALA A 90 19.40 -4.15 -2.82
C ALA A 90 20.80 -3.52 -2.99
N GLU A 91 20.98 -2.70 -4.01
CA GLU A 91 22.24 -1.96 -4.22
C GLU A 91 22.58 -1.05 -3.04
N ARG A 92 21.58 -0.46 -2.40
CA ARG A 92 21.81 0.50 -1.32
C ARG A 92 21.72 -0.12 0.08
N TRP A 93 20.78 -1.03 0.30
CA TRP A 93 20.51 -1.58 1.63
C TRP A 93 20.85 -3.05 1.80
N GLY A 94 21.45 -3.67 0.77
CA GLY A 94 21.87 -5.06 0.79
C GLY A 94 20.86 -6.03 0.21
N ARG A 95 21.32 -7.25 -0.02
CA ARG A 95 20.49 -8.31 -0.60
C ARG A 95 19.31 -8.63 0.27
N VAL A 96 18.15 -8.76 -0.36
CA VAL A 96 16.88 -9.15 0.25
C VAL A 96 16.25 -10.25 -0.60
N ARG A 97 15.48 -11.11 0.05
CA ARG A 97 14.69 -12.11 -0.68
C ARG A 97 13.50 -11.41 -1.33
N PRO A 98 13.27 -11.62 -2.64
CA PRO A 98 12.16 -10.94 -3.33
C PRO A 98 10.82 -11.12 -2.63
N ARG A 99 10.51 -12.33 -2.16
CA ARG A 99 9.23 -12.64 -1.50
C ARG A 99 9.01 -11.89 -0.19
N ASP A 100 10.09 -11.56 0.54
CA ASP A 100 9.99 -10.92 1.85
C ASP A 100 9.57 -9.44 1.73
N HIS A 101 9.78 -8.85 0.53
CA HIS A 101 9.46 -7.45 0.26
C HIS A 101 8.42 -7.27 -0.86
N LEU A 102 7.79 -8.35 -1.27
CA LEU A 102 6.86 -8.34 -2.40
C LEU A 102 5.69 -7.38 -2.17
N ALA A 103 5.08 -7.44 -1.00
CA ALA A 103 3.94 -6.60 -0.69
C ALA A 103 4.30 -5.11 -0.70
N ASP A 104 5.40 -4.74 -0.03
CA ASP A 104 5.88 -3.35 0.01
C ASP A 104 6.19 -2.83 -1.39
N ALA A 105 6.87 -3.64 -2.20
CA ALA A 105 7.21 -3.28 -3.58
C ALA A 105 5.94 -3.07 -4.41
N LEU A 106 4.95 -3.94 -4.31
CA LEU A 106 3.69 -3.83 -5.06
C LEU A 106 2.85 -2.63 -4.59
N VAL A 107 2.82 -2.35 -3.29
CA VAL A 107 2.18 -1.14 -2.76
C VAL A 107 2.83 0.10 -3.36
N ALA A 108 4.14 0.17 -3.35
CA ALA A 108 4.89 1.32 -3.87
C ALA A 108 4.67 1.53 -5.37
N VAL A 109 4.77 0.47 -6.19
CA VAL A 109 4.59 0.60 -7.64
C VAL A 109 3.15 0.88 -8.03
N THR A 110 2.19 0.35 -7.29
CA THR A 110 0.77 0.68 -7.49
C THR A 110 0.53 2.17 -7.21
N ALA A 111 1.09 2.68 -6.12
CA ALA A 111 1.01 4.10 -5.79
C ALA A 111 1.65 4.96 -6.88
N ALA A 112 2.79 4.54 -7.44
CA ALA A 112 3.43 5.26 -8.53
C ALA A 112 2.54 5.33 -9.78
N ARG A 113 1.93 4.21 -10.15
CA ARG A 113 1.01 4.15 -11.29
C ARG A 113 -0.21 5.05 -11.10
N LEU A 114 -0.75 5.08 -9.89
CA LEU A 114 -1.92 5.90 -9.54
C LEU A 114 -1.54 7.35 -9.21
N ARG A 115 -0.25 7.66 -9.14
CA ARG A 115 0.23 8.97 -8.68
C ARG A 115 -0.28 9.31 -7.29
N ALA A 116 -0.26 8.33 -6.40
CA ALA A 116 -0.84 8.41 -5.08
C ALA A 116 0.21 8.70 -4.00
N THR A 117 -0.29 9.11 -2.84
CA THR A 117 0.47 9.12 -1.58
C THR A 117 0.25 7.78 -0.89
N VAL A 118 1.32 7.15 -0.39
CA VAL A 118 1.22 5.94 0.42
C VAL A 118 1.08 6.33 1.89
N ALA A 119 0.00 5.88 2.51
CA ALA A 119 -0.15 5.93 3.96
C ALA A 119 0.43 4.66 4.58
N ALA A 120 1.41 4.81 5.46
CA ALA A 120 2.13 3.70 6.08
C ALA A 120 2.43 3.99 7.56
N GLU A 121 2.48 2.95 8.38
CA GLU A 121 2.99 3.05 9.74
C GLU A 121 4.52 3.12 9.73
N ASP A 122 5.17 2.25 8.97
CA ASP A 122 6.61 2.28 8.75
C ASP A 122 6.95 3.26 7.61
N VAL A 123 6.90 4.54 7.92
CA VAL A 123 7.22 5.60 6.94
C VAL A 123 8.66 5.47 6.45
N ARG A 124 9.60 5.13 7.35
CA ARG A 124 11.01 4.98 6.99
C ARG A 124 11.23 3.85 6.01
N GLY A 125 10.63 2.69 6.26
CA GLY A 125 10.71 1.53 5.36
C GLY A 125 10.11 1.84 4.00
N MET A 126 8.93 2.44 3.96
CA MET A 126 8.27 2.78 2.69
C MET A 126 9.04 3.88 1.93
N THR A 127 9.69 4.81 2.62
CA THR A 127 10.52 5.84 2.00
C THR A 127 11.72 5.26 1.24
N ARG A 128 12.22 4.09 1.64
CA ARG A 128 13.26 3.38 0.89
C ARG A 128 12.77 2.95 -0.49
N TRP A 129 11.52 2.50 -0.58
CA TRP A 129 10.88 2.17 -1.87
C TRP A 129 10.66 3.42 -2.72
N ALA A 130 10.27 4.53 -2.11
CA ALA A 130 10.15 5.82 -2.79
C ALA A 130 11.50 6.25 -3.40
N TRP A 131 12.59 6.05 -2.67
CA TRP A 131 13.94 6.30 -3.19
C TRP A 131 14.25 5.44 -4.40
N ALA A 132 13.99 4.13 -4.33
CA ALA A 132 14.22 3.19 -5.43
C ALA A 132 13.43 3.57 -6.69
N LEU A 133 12.15 3.93 -6.50
CA LEU A 133 11.28 4.40 -7.60
C LEU A 133 11.84 5.66 -8.27
N ARG A 134 12.30 6.62 -7.47
CA ARG A 134 12.88 7.86 -8.02
C ARG A 134 14.10 7.60 -8.90
N ARG A 135 14.92 6.61 -8.55
CA ARG A 135 16.05 6.17 -9.37
C ARG A 135 15.60 5.58 -10.72
N LEU A 136 14.36 5.20 -10.84
CA LEU A 136 13.75 4.65 -12.05
C LEU A 136 12.81 5.63 -12.76
N GLY A 137 12.81 6.90 -12.32
CA GLY A 137 11.98 7.95 -12.94
C GLY A 137 10.52 7.96 -12.50
N ALA A 138 10.17 7.23 -11.44
CA ALA A 138 8.82 7.23 -10.85
C ALA A 138 8.82 7.96 -9.50
N GLU A 139 7.68 8.46 -9.09
CA GLU A 139 7.57 9.23 -7.85
C GLU A 139 6.33 8.83 -7.05
N ILE A 140 6.53 8.64 -5.76
CA ILE A 140 5.46 8.53 -4.76
C ILE A 140 5.76 9.45 -3.60
N ARG A 141 4.72 9.82 -2.88
CA ARG A 141 4.82 10.47 -1.56
C ARG A 141 4.51 9.42 -0.50
N VAL A 142 5.16 9.51 0.66
CA VAL A 142 4.91 8.63 1.80
C VAL A 142 4.55 9.50 3.00
N GLU A 143 3.45 9.16 3.65
CA GLU A 143 3.00 9.86 4.84
C GLU A 143 2.57 8.89 5.93
N GLY A 144 2.89 9.25 7.19
CA GLY A 144 2.29 8.64 8.36
C GLY A 144 0.96 9.31 8.68
N LEU A 145 0.03 8.54 9.23
CA LEU A 145 -1.26 9.05 9.66
C LEU A 145 -1.29 9.21 11.19
N THR A 146 -2.14 10.11 11.67
CA THR A 146 -2.45 10.21 13.10
C THR A 146 -3.33 9.01 13.49
N PRO A 147 -2.94 8.20 14.50
CA PRO A 147 -3.70 7.03 14.92
C PRO A 147 -5.13 7.33 15.38
#